data_6eecb42cd58ce7a15a9f541f292dab95
#
_entry.id   6eecb42cd58ce7a15a9f541f292dab95
#
_cell.length_a   1.000
_cell.length_b   1.000
_cell.length_c   1.000
_cell.angle_alpha   90.00
_cell.angle_beta   90.00
_cell.angle_gamma   90.00
#
_symmetry.space_group_name_H-M   'P 1'
#
loop_
_entity.id
_entity.type
_entity.pdbx_description
1 polymer ?
#
loop_
_entity_poly.entity_id
_entity_poly.type
_entity_poly.pdbx_seq_one_letter_code
_entity_poly.pdbx_strand_id
1 'polypeptide(L)'
;QGKVLGEFSVKQGVKTVAIVDDRTAYGQGLADEFKKAAEASGLKVVATEYTNDKATDFKAILTKIKSTKAELVFFGGMDAQGGPMAKQMKELGIKAKFLGGDGVCTPEFMKLGGEASEGNFCSLPGMPLEKLAKGPEFREKFTKKFGAEIQLYAPYVYDAVMVMADSMKRADSVEPAKFLPAIGQTRYDGVTALIEFDSVGDLKGGAISIYQYKSGKLEYVETLGGSAVDLAKADVKEAVAEVKEAAQAVAGAATAVGKEVAAEAKDVAKSAAEAGKDAVKAGAEAVKNAAEATKAAVEKK
;
A
#
# COMPACT_ATOMS: atom_id res chain seq x y z
N GLN A 1 -3.09 5.28 7.54
CA GLN A 1 -1.79 4.59 7.59
C GLN A 1 -1.38 4.32 9.04
N GLY A 2 -1.27 5.33 9.92
CA GLY A 2 -0.78 5.17 11.29
C GLY A 2 -1.46 4.04 12.05
N LYS A 3 -2.79 3.96 12.03
CA LYS A 3 -3.56 2.87 12.62
C LYS A 3 -3.12 1.49 12.11
N VAL A 4 -3.09 1.32 10.79
CA VAL A 4 -2.74 0.03 10.15
C VAL A 4 -1.31 -0.39 10.48
N LEU A 5 -0.37 0.57 10.53
CA LEU A 5 1.01 0.29 10.90
C LEU A 5 1.19 -0.11 12.37
N GLY A 6 0.37 0.44 13.27
CA GLY A 6 0.31 0.00 14.67
C GLY A 6 -0.14 -1.44 14.80
N GLU A 7 -1.24 -1.81 14.14
CA GLU A 7 -1.77 -3.18 14.09
C GLU A 7 -0.77 -4.17 13.43
N PHE A 8 -0.14 -3.75 12.31
CA PHE A 8 0.90 -4.54 11.64
C PHE A 8 2.08 -4.83 12.56
N SER A 9 2.54 -3.83 13.34
CA SER A 9 3.66 -4.00 14.26
C SER A 9 3.41 -5.10 15.29
N VAL A 10 2.20 -5.16 15.85
CA VAL A 10 1.79 -6.22 16.78
C VAL A 10 1.74 -7.58 16.09
N LYS A 11 1.22 -7.64 14.86
CA LYS A 11 1.19 -8.86 14.04
C LYS A 11 2.61 -9.40 13.77
N GLN A 12 3.60 -8.52 13.64
CA GLN A 12 5.01 -8.89 13.50
C GLN A 12 5.66 -9.34 14.83
N GLY A 13 4.91 -9.41 15.92
CA GLY A 13 5.38 -9.83 17.23
C GLY A 13 6.18 -8.77 17.99
N VAL A 14 6.20 -7.51 17.52
CA VAL A 14 6.86 -6.39 18.19
C VAL A 14 6.16 -6.11 19.52
N LYS A 15 6.92 -5.89 20.58
CA LYS A 15 6.41 -5.61 21.93
C LYS A 15 6.70 -4.18 22.38
N THR A 16 7.77 -3.60 21.88
CA THR A 16 8.22 -2.26 22.27
C THR A 16 8.57 -1.39 21.06
N VAL A 17 8.11 -0.15 21.06
CA VAL A 17 8.37 0.81 20.00
C VAL A 17 8.83 2.15 20.54
N ALA A 18 9.81 2.76 19.88
CA ALA A 18 10.12 4.16 19.99
C ALA A 18 9.50 4.91 18.80
N ILE A 19 8.92 6.05 19.04
CA ILE A 19 8.28 6.89 18.04
C ILE A 19 9.10 8.14 17.83
N VAL A 20 9.33 8.53 16.58
CA VAL A 20 9.96 9.79 16.19
C VAL A 20 9.09 10.46 15.13
N ASP A 21 8.85 11.77 15.24
CA ASP A 21 8.22 12.56 14.19
C ASP A 21 9.04 13.82 13.85
N ASP A 22 8.81 14.34 12.64
CA ASP A 22 9.52 15.50 12.09
C ASP A 22 8.82 16.83 12.38
N ARG A 23 7.79 16.85 13.22
CA ARG A 23 7.00 18.03 13.58
C ARG A 23 6.26 18.70 12.41
N THR A 24 6.24 18.10 11.24
CA THR A 24 5.31 18.50 10.19
C THR A 24 3.88 18.04 10.52
N ALA A 25 2.87 18.66 9.92
CA ALA A 25 1.48 18.23 10.11
C ALA A 25 1.28 16.76 9.67
N TYR A 26 1.96 16.32 8.59
CA TYR A 26 1.96 14.93 8.14
C TYR A 26 2.64 14.01 9.15
N GLY A 27 3.91 14.29 9.49
CA GLY A 27 4.70 13.38 10.33
C GLY A 27 4.13 13.23 11.73
N GLN A 28 3.70 14.34 12.35
CA GLN A 28 3.05 14.34 13.66
C GLN A 28 1.71 13.60 13.61
N GLY A 29 0.83 13.91 12.64
CA GLY A 29 -0.47 13.24 12.51
C GLY A 29 -0.34 11.74 12.30
N LEU A 30 0.62 11.31 11.48
CA LEU A 30 0.91 9.90 11.25
C LEU A 30 1.41 9.20 12.54
N ALA A 31 2.31 9.85 13.29
CA ALA A 31 2.87 9.34 14.55
C ALA A 31 1.80 9.26 15.65
N ASP A 32 0.91 10.24 15.75
CA ASP A 32 -0.17 10.26 16.73
C ASP A 32 -1.16 9.11 16.49
N GLU A 33 -1.58 8.87 15.24
CA GLU A 33 -2.47 7.76 14.89
C GLU A 33 -1.77 6.39 15.05
N PHE A 34 -0.48 6.30 14.74
CA PHE A 34 0.31 5.11 15.02
C PHE A 34 0.36 4.81 16.52
N LYS A 35 0.71 5.81 17.35
CA LYS A 35 0.80 5.69 18.80
C LYS A 35 -0.51 5.21 19.40
N LYS A 36 -1.61 5.83 19.03
CA LYS A 36 -2.96 5.50 19.49
C LYS A 36 -3.32 4.04 19.17
N ALA A 37 -3.05 3.60 17.94
CA ALA A 37 -3.33 2.21 17.53
C ALA A 37 -2.38 1.21 18.20
N ALA A 38 -1.10 1.53 18.31
CA ALA A 38 -0.10 0.71 18.96
C ALA A 38 -0.47 0.45 20.42
N GLU A 39 -0.78 1.50 21.19
CA GLU A 39 -1.20 1.41 22.60
C GLU A 39 -2.51 0.61 22.74
N ALA A 40 -3.50 0.86 21.90
CA ALA A 40 -4.76 0.13 21.88
C ALA A 40 -4.58 -1.37 21.59
N SER A 41 -3.54 -1.73 20.82
CA SER A 41 -3.20 -3.12 20.47
C SER A 41 -2.21 -3.76 21.45
N GLY A 42 -1.86 -3.08 22.56
CA GLY A 42 -0.98 -3.61 23.60
C GLY A 42 0.52 -3.47 23.31
N LEU A 43 0.91 -2.71 22.27
CA LEU A 43 2.31 -2.39 21.99
C LEU A 43 2.79 -1.30 22.97
N LYS A 44 3.90 -1.53 23.64
CA LYS A 44 4.44 -0.57 24.61
C LYS A 44 5.26 0.51 23.89
N VAL A 45 4.82 1.75 23.97
CA VAL A 45 5.60 2.91 23.55
C VAL A 45 6.63 3.22 24.65
N VAL A 46 7.91 3.04 24.34
CA VAL A 46 9.03 3.17 25.31
C VAL A 46 9.77 4.50 25.19
N ALA A 47 9.61 5.22 24.08
CA ALA A 47 10.10 6.57 23.87
C ALA A 47 9.23 7.29 22.81
N THR A 48 9.13 8.61 22.97
CA THR A 48 8.61 9.52 21.95
C THR A 48 9.60 10.68 21.84
N GLU A 49 10.21 10.82 20.69
CA GLU A 49 11.21 11.83 20.39
C GLU A 49 10.80 12.64 19.16
N TYR A 50 11.41 13.77 18.97
CA TYR A 50 11.06 14.72 17.92
C TYR A 50 12.30 15.17 17.17
N THR A 51 12.13 15.40 15.87
CA THR A 51 13.12 16.05 15.01
C THR A 51 12.46 17.19 14.23
N ASN A 52 12.99 17.59 13.12
CA ASN A 52 12.37 18.51 12.17
C ASN A 52 12.71 18.11 10.73
N ASP A 53 11.98 18.69 9.79
CA ASP A 53 12.06 18.39 8.34
C ASP A 53 13.36 18.82 7.66
N LYS A 54 14.29 19.45 8.40
CA LYS A 54 15.62 19.89 7.91
C LYS A 54 16.78 19.24 8.66
N ALA A 55 16.46 18.40 9.65
CA ALA A 55 17.48 17.74 10.44
C ALA A 55 18.25 16.71 9.62
N THR A 56 19.55 16.62 9.86
CA THR A 56 20.47 15.65 9.23
C THR A 56 21.23 14.82 10.27
N ASP A 57 21.23 15.24 11.54
CA ASP A 57 21.85 14.52 12.65
C ASP A 57 20.80 14.14 13.68
N PHE A 58 20.69 12.84 13.95
CA PHE A 58 19.72 12.22 14.85
C PHE A 58 20.38 11.51 16.03
N LYS A 59 21.72 11.58 16.16
CA LYS A 59 22.49 10.80 17.14
C LYS A 59 22.04 11.05 18.58
N ALA A 60 21.65 12.29 18.91
CA ALA A 60 21.19 12.62 20.25
C ALA A 60 19.90 11.87 20.63
N ILE A 61 18.86 11.93 19.77
CA ILE A 61 17.59 11.23 19.99
C ILE A 61 17.75 9.72 19.87
N LEU A 62 18.56 9.26 18.92
CA LEU A 62 18.83 7.83 18.73
C LEU A 62 19.61 7.23 19.92
N THR A 63 20.48 7.98 20.58
CA THR A 63 21.16 7.52 21.79
C THR A 63 20.16 7.31 22.95
N LYS A 64 19.18 8.18 23.10
CA LYS A 64 18.08 7.98 24.05
C LYS A 64 17.27 6.73 23.70
N ILE A 65 16.87 6.60 22.42
CA ILE A 65 16.13 5.43 21.94
C ILE A 65 16.91 4.13 22.17
N LYS A 66 18.22 4.13 21.92
CA LYS A 66 19.09 2.96 22.17
C LYS A 66 18.99 2.46 23.60
N SER A 67 18.93 3.37 24.58
CA SER A 67 18.84 3.03 26.00
C SER A 67 17.56 2.29 26.37
N THR A 68 16.47 2.52 25.62
CA THR A 68 15.15 1.89 25.84
C THR A 68 15.08 0.46 25.35
N LYS A 69 16.02 0.03 24.49
CA LYS A 69 16.00 -1.28 23.81
C LYS A 69 14.72 -1.54 23.03
N ALA A 70 14.13 -0.50 22.43
CA ALA A 70 12.98 -0.64 21.54
C ALA A 70 13.27 -1.65 20.43
N GLU A 71 12.30 -2.48 20.09
CA GLU A 71 12.38 -3.47 19.02
C GLU A 71 12.05 -2.85 17.65
N LEU A 72 11.32 -1.74 17.67
CA LEU A 72 10.89 -0.99 16.49
C LEU A 72 11.14 0.50 16.73
N VAL A 73 11.57 1.22 15.69
CA VAL A 73 11.53 2.67 15.60
C VAL A 73 10.51 3.03 14.52
N PHE A 74 9.43 3.67 14.94
CA PHE A 74 8.45 4.26 14.03
C PHE A 74 8.85 5.69 13.72
N PHE A 75 8.84 6.06 12.43
CA PHE A 75 9.14 7.41 11.99
C PHE A 75 7.98 8.02 11.19
N GLY A 76 7.46 9.13 11.69
CA GLY A 76 6.54 10.02 10.99
C GLY A 76 7.32 11.16 10.33
N GLY A 77 7.56 11.05 9.04
CA GLY A 77 8.31 12.03 8.27
C GLY A 77 8.71 11.50 6.88
N MET A 78 9.64 12.17 6.23
CA MET A 78 10.04 11.91 4.85
C MET A 78 11.38 11.20 4.74
N ASP A 79 11.69 10.70 3.55
CA ASP A 79 12.91 9.96 3.20
C ASP A 79 14.20 10.75 3.44
N ALA A 80 14.17 12.08 3.21
CA ALA A 80 15.31 12.96 3.44
C ALA A 80 15.82 12.92 4.89
N GLN A 81 14.98 12.65 5.86
CA GLN A 81 15.32 12.43 7.27
C GLN A 81 15.38 10.93 7.61
N GLY A 82 14.44 10.14 7.09
CA GLY A 82 14.31 8.71 7.40
C GLY A 82 15.54 7.89 6.96
N GLY A 83 16.06 8.12 5.76
CA GLY A 83 17.26 7.42 5.25
C GLY A 83 18.50 7.66 6.10
N PRO A 84 18.91 8.92 6.35
CA PRO A 84 20.00 9.23 7.26
C PRO A 84 19.76 8.75 8.70
N MET A 85 18.53 8.79 9.20
CA MET A 85 18.18 8.25 10.52
C MET A 85 18.41 6.75 10.59
N ALA A 86 17.95 5.97 9.63
CA ALA A 86 18.21 4.53 9.54
C ALA A 86 19.72 4.22 9.50
N LYS A 87 20.49 4.99 8.73
CA LYS A 87 21.94 4.89 8.68
C LYS A 87 22.59 5.12 10.05
N GLN A 88 22.20 6.18 10.73
CA GLN A 88 22.71 6.50 12.08
C GLN A 88 22.27 5.48 13.14
N MET A 89 21.08 4.88 13.00
CA MET A 89 20.68 3.74 13.83
C MET A 89 21.68 2.57 13.69
N LYS A 90 22.05 2.22 12.46
CA LYS A 90 23.05 1.16 12.18
C LYS A 90 24.42 1.52 12.76
N GLU A 91 24.89 2.76 12.55
CA GLU A 91 26.16 3.27 13.10
C GLU A 91 26.22 3.18 14.62
N LEU A 92 25.11 3.51 15.30
CA LEU A 92 24.98 3.42 16.76
C LEU A 92 24.74 1.99 17.26
N GLY A 93 24.62 1.00 16.38
CA GLY A 93 24.36 -0.40 16.73
C GLY A 93 22.95 -0.64 17.29
N ILE A 94 21.98 0.19 16.94
CA ILE A 94 20.56 -0.02 17.27
C ILE A 94 20.04 -1.16 16.40
N LYS A 95 19.49 -2.20 17.01
CA LYS A 95 18.98 -3.39 16.33
C LYS A 95 17.50 -3.33 15.99
N ALA A 96 16.81 -2.28 16.46
CA ALA A 96 15.41 -2.05 16.14
C ALA A 96 15.21 -1.99 14.63
N LYS A 97 14.10 -2.54 14.16
CA LYS A 97 13.62 -2.30 12.78
C LYS A 97 13.11 -0.87 12.66
N PHE A 98 13.20 -0.32 11.46
CA PHE A 98 12.62 0.97 11.12
C PHE A 98 11.30 0.74 10.38
N LEU A 99 10.28 1.54 10.70
CA LEU A 99 8.97 1.52 10.07
C LEU A 99 8.48 2.95 9.85
N GLY A 100 7.93 3.23 8.68
CA GLY A 100 7.30 4.52 8.40
C GLY A 100 6.18 4.44 7.38
N GLY A 101 5.60 5.60 7.08
CA GLY A 101 4.54 5.75 6.08
C GLY A 101 5.07 5.83 4.65
N ASP A 102 4.25 6.39 3.77
CA ASP A 102 4.59 6.59 2.35
C ASP A 102 5.75 7.57 2.15
N GLY A 103 5.93 8.52 3.05
CA GLY A 103 7.03 9.48 3.02
C GLY A 103 8.43 8.85 3.05
N VAL A 104 8.56 7.62 3.54
CA VAL A 104 9.82 6.85 3.52
C VAL A 104 9.75 5.63 2.61
N CYS A 105 8.65 5.40 1.89
CA CYS A 105 8.48 4.25 1.00
C CYS A 105 8.96 4.57 -0.42
N THR A 106 10.19 5.03 -0.56
CA THR A 106 10.74 5.62 -1.78
C THR A 106 12.10 5.03 -2.15
N PRO A 107 12.51 5.10 -3.41
CA PRO A 107 13.88 4.78 -3.81
C PRO A 107 14.93 5.68 -3.13
N GLU A 108 14.57 6.92 -2.80
CA GLU A 108 15.49 7.86 -2.16
C GLU A 108 15.82 7.44 -0.72
N PHE A 109 14.85 6.86 0.01
CA PHE A 109 15.14 6.27 1.32
C PHE A 109 16.23 5.20 1.24
N MET A 110 16.17 4.31 0.23
CA MET A 110 17.21 3.29 0.00
C MET A 110 18.56 3.91 -0.33
N LYS A 111 18.56 4.93 -1.19
CA LYS A 111 19.77 5.63 -1.59
C LYS A 111 20.47 6.32 -0.40
N LEU A 112 19.70 7.02 0.44
CA LEU A 112 20.22 7.74 1.60
C LEU A 112 20.60 6.81 2.76
N GLY A 113 19.81 5.78 3.00
CA GLY A 113 20.03 4.80 4.05
C GLY A 113 21.07 3.73 3.70
N GLY A 114 21.30 3.48 2.40
CA GLY A 114 22.19 2.43 1.92
C GLY A 114 21.82 1.06 2.51
N GLU A 115 22.81 0.29 2.95
CA GLU A 115 22.60 -1.01 3.59
C GLU A 115 21.73 -0.95 4.87
N ALA A 116 21.60 0.21 5.51
CA ALA A 116 20.76 0.36 6.69
C ALA A 116 19.26 0.35 6.35
N SER A 117 18.89 0.46 5.08
CA SER A 117 17.51 0.33 4.63
C SER A 117 17.02 -1.13 4.68
N GLU A 118 17.93 -2.09 4.58
CA GLU A 118 17.62 -3.51 4.43
C GLU A 118 16.81 -4.07 5.61
N GLY A 119 15.73 -4.77 5.30
CA GLY A 119 14.84 -5.41 6.25
C GLY A 119 13.90 -4.46 7.01
N ASN A 120 13.90 -3.17 6.71
CA ASN A 120 12.96 -2.18 7.23
C ASN A 120 11.64 -2.21 6.47
N PHE A 121 10.62 -1.59 7.04
CA PHE A 121 9.28 -1.59 6.48
C PHE A 121 8.77 -0.18 6.21
N CYS A 122 7.88 -0.08 5.23
CA CYS A 122 7.13 1.12 4.94
C CYS A 122 5.73 0.78 4.40
N SER A 123 4.88 1.77 4.27
CA SER A 123 3.55 1.56 3.71
C SER A 123 3.23 2.54 2.59
N LEU A 124 2.39 2.10 1.66
CA LEU A 124 1.78 2.94 0.65
C LEU A 124 0.27 2.92 0.78
N PRO A 125 -0.43 4.02 0.48
CA PRO A 125 -1.88 3.99 0.36
C PRO A 125 -2.30 3.11 -0.82
N GLY A 126 -3.48 2.50 -0.72
CA GLY A 126 -4.06 1.66 -1.76
C GLY A 126 -3.36 0.31 -1.93
N MET A 127 -3.71 -0.33 -3.02
CA MET A 127 -3.13 -1.61 -3.45
C MET A 127 -1.99 -1.38 -4.44
N PRO A 128 -1.06 -2.35 -4.61
CA PRO A 128 -0.08 -2.29 -5.67
C PRO A 128 -0.72 -2.04 -7.03
N LEU A 129 -0.15 -1.14 -7.84
CA LEU A 129 -0.75 -0.69 -9.11
C LEU A 129 -1.06 -1.85 -10.06
N GLU A 130 -0.20 -2.87 -10.10
CA GLU A 130 -0.36 -4.07 -10.91
C GLU A 130 -1.53 -4.96 -10.47
N LYS A 131 -1.94 -4.86 -9.21
CA LYS A 131 -3.11 -5.58 -8.68
C LYS A 131 -4.42 -4.84 -8.93
N LEU A 132 -4.38 -3.56 -9.27
CA LEU A 132 -5.56 -2.75 -9.58
C LEU A 132 -6.11 -3.08 -10.97
N ALA A 133 -7.44 -3.05 -11.12
CA ALA A 133 -8.10 -3.39 -12.39
C ALA A 133 -7.64 -2.50 -13.55
N LYS A 134 -7.51 -1.18 -13.30
CA LYS A 134 -7.08 -0.17 -14.28
C LYS A 134 -5.58 0.14 -14.22
N GLY A 135 -4.86 -0.44 -13.26
CA GLY A 135 -3.45 -0.13 -13.00
C GLY A 135 -2.51 -0.38 -14.18
N PRO A 136 -2.51 -1.59 -14.79
CA PRO A 136 -1.66 -1.89 -15.95
C PRO A 136 -1.92 -0.97 -17.14
N GLU A 137 -3.18 -0.70 -17.46
CA GLU A 137 -3.56 0.21 -18.54
C GLU A 137 -3.09 1.65 -18.26
N PHE A 138 -3.24 2.10 -17.01
CA PHE A 138 -2.75 3.40 -16.60
C PHE A 138 -1.23 3.51 -16.74
N ARG A 139 -0.48 2.48 -16.32
CA ARG A 139 0.99 2.43 -16.47
C ARG A 139 1.40 2.53 -17.94
N GLU A 140 0.78 1.73 -18.80
CA GLU A 140 1.07 1.74 -20.23
C GLU A 140 0.85 3.13 -20.84
N LYS A 141 -0.33 3.73 -20.59
CA LYS A 141 -0.68 5.07 -21.07
C LYS A 141 0.27 6.15 -20.55
N PHE A 142 0.64 6.07 -19.28
CA PHE A 142 1.54 7.02 -18.64
C PHE A 142 2.93 6.95 -19.27
N THR A 143 3.52 5.74 -19.36
CA THR A 143 4.85 5.54 -19.95
C THR A 143 4.87 5.97 -21.42
N LYS A 144 3.83 5.62 -22.19
CA LYS A 144 3.70 6.04 -23.60
C LYS A 144 3.63 7.55 -23.76
N LYS A 145 2.94 8.24 -22.85
CA LYS A 145 2.74 9.70 -22.94
C LYS A 145 3.95 10.50 -22.47
N PHE A 146 4.62 10.05 -21.40
CA PHE A 146 5.65 10.83 -20.73
C PHE A 146 7.07 10.29 -20.95
N GLY A 147 7.24 9.10 -21.51
CA GLY A 147 8.54 8.45 -21.68
C GLY A 147 9.26 8.14 -20.37
N ALA A 148 8.52 8.03 -19.25
CA ALA A 148 9.04 7.86 -17.91
C ALA A 148 8.27 6.80 -17.13
N GLU A 149 8.94 6.19 -16.16
CA GLU A 149 8.29 5.29 -15.22
C GLU A 149 7.36 6.05 -14.27
N ILE A 150 6.31 5.37 -13.83
CA ILE A 150 5.36 5.92 -12.86
C ILE A 150 6.07 6.18 -11.53
N GLN A 151 5.91 7.40 -11.03
CA GLN A 151 6.25 7.75 -9.67
C GLN A 151 5.06 7.46 -8.73
N LEU A 152 5.37 7.25 -7.46
CA LEU A 152 4.47 6.82 -6.40
C LEU A 152 3.07 7.46 -6.45
N TYR A 153 3.01 8.78 -6.54
CA TYR A 153 1.76 9.53 -6.41
C TYR A 153 1.00 9.73 -7.73
N ALA A 154 1.58 9.36 -8.88
CA ALA A 154 0.98 9.66 -10.19
C ALA A 154 -0.47 9.15 -10.35
N PRO A 155 -0.84 7.90 -10.02
CA PRO A 155 -2.21 7.43 -10.15
C PRO A 155 -3.16 8.13 -9.16
N TYR A 156 -2.70 8.46 -7.95
CA TYR A 156 -3.52 9.15 -6.95
C TYR A 156 -3.80 10.60 -7.33
N VAL A 157 -2.78 11.31 -7.84
CA VAL A 157 -2.95 12.68 -8.33
C VAL A 157 -3.87 12.70 -9.54
N TYR A 158 -3.74 11.72 -10.44
CA TYR A 158 -4.65 11.57 -11.57
C TYR A 158 -6.11 11.45 -11.09
N ASP A 159 -6.37 10.51 -10.19
CA ASP A 159 -7.70 10.31 -9.65
C ASP A 159 -8.23 11.56 -8.91
N ALA A 160 -7.40 12.24 -8.13
CA ALA A 160 -7.76 13.46 -7.44
C ALA A 160 -8.21 14.55 -8.41
N VAL A 161 -7.45 14.75 -9.51
CA VAL A 161 -7.83 15.72 -10.56
C VAL A 161 -9.14 15.33 -11.23
N MET A 162 -9.34 14.04 -11.51
CA MET A 162 -10.57 13.55 -12.14
C MET A 162 -11.78 13.69 -11.22
N VAL A 163 -11.64 13.43 -9.93
CA VAL A 163 -12.69 13.65 -8.92
C VAL A 163 -13.04 15.15 -8.81
N MET A 164 -12.03 16.02 -8.81
CA MET A 164 -12.28 17.46 -8.83
C MET A 164 -13.04 17.89 -10.08
N ALA A 165 -12.61 17.45 -11.27
CA ALA A 165 -13.25 17.78 -12.53
C ALA A 165 -14.70 17.28 -12.60
N ASP A 166 -14.96 16.05 -12.14
CA ASP A 166 -16.30 15.48 -12.03
C ASP A 166 -17.18 16.30 -11.05
N SER A 167 -16.62 16.68 -9.91
CA SER A 167 -17.32 17.48 -8.91
C SER A 167 -17.66 18.88 -9.39
N MET A 168 -16.74 19.54 -10.11
CA MET A 168 -16.99 20.83 -10.78
C MET A 168 -18.10 20.71 -11.82
N LYS A 169 -18.09 19.64 -12.61
CA LYS A 169 -19.14 19.36 -13.59
C LYS A 169 -20.51 19.14 -12.93
N ARG A 170 -20.58 18.35 -11.84
CA ARG A 170 -21.82 18.11 -11.10
C ARG A 170 -22.35 19.39 -10.44
N ALA A 171 -21.47 20.25 -9.97
CA ALA A 171 -21.81 21.53 -9.35
C ALA A 171 -22.08 22.65 -10.36
N ASP A 172 -21.84 22.42 -11.65
CA ASP A 172 -21.85 23.42 -12.71
C ASP A 172 -21.05 24.69 -12.33
N SER A 173 -19.91 24.49 -11.67
CA SER A 173 -19.09 25.59 -11.15
C SER A 173 -17.63 25.16 -10.89
N VAL A 174 -16.71 26.08 -11.15
CA VAL A 174 -15.28 25.95 -10.78
C VAL A 174 -14.94 26.69 -9.47
N GLU A 175 -15.93 27.33 -8.85
CA GLU A 175 -15.73 28.01 -7.56
C GLU A 175 -15.65 26.99 -6.43
N PRO A 176 -14.57 26.98 -5.60
CA PRO A 176 -14.37 25.99 -4.54
C PRO A 176 -15.56 25.86 -3.59
N ALA A 177 -16.15 26.95 -3.16
CA ALA A 177 -17.29 26.94 -2.24
C ALA A 177 -18.53 26.25 -2.84
N LYS A 178 -18.66 26.19 -4.17
CA LYS A 178 -19.79 25.57 -4.86
C LYS A 178 -19.54 24.09 -5.15
N PHE A 179 -18.32 23.69 -5.55
CA PHE A 179 -18.06 22.29 -5.87
C PHE A 179 -17.59 21.43 -4.67
N LEU A 180 -17.10 22.02 -3.59
CA LEU A 180 -16.68 21.29 -2.39
C LEU A 180 -17.77 20.36 -1.82
N PRO A 181 -19.04 20.77 -1.68
CA PRO A 181 -20.11 19.86 -1.28
C PRO A 181 -20.28 18.66 -2.23
N ALA A 182 -20.05 18.87 -3.53
CA ALA A 182 -20.14 17.83 -4.54
C ALA A 182 -18.96 16.81 -4.43
N ILE A 183 -17.79 17.25 -3.94
CA ILE A 183 -16.70 16.32 -3.62
C ILE A 183 -17.12 15.34 -2.52
N GLY A 184 -17.76 15.80 -1.44
CA GLY A 184 -18.26 14.93 -0.37
C GLY A 184 -19.29 13.88 -0.84
N GLN A 185 -19.94 14.11 -1.97
CA GLN A 185 -20.92 13.21 -2.59
C GLN A 185 -20.29 12.35 -3.72
N THR A 186 -18.96 12.32 -3.82
CA THR A 186 -18.26 11.58 -4.87
C THR A 186 -18.54 10.09 -4.78
N ARG A 187 -18.80 9.48 -5.93
CA ARG A 187 -18.70 8.05 -6.20
C ARG A 187 -18.03 7.87 -7.56
N TYR A 188 -16.70 7.76 -7.54
CA TYR A 188 -15.88 7.76 -8.74
C TYR A 188 -15.06 6.47 -8.86
N ASP A 189 -15.22 5.74 -9.96
CA ASP A 189 -14.45 4.53 -10.25
C ASP A 189 -13.08 4.92 -10.84
N GLY A 190 -12.16 5.25 -9.93
CA GLY A 190 -10.81 5.70 -10.23
C GLY A 190 -9.86 4.59 -10.72
N VAL A 191 -8.60 4.96 -10.91
CA VAL A 191 -7.51 4.00 -11.17
C VAL A 191 -7.12 3.29 -9.88
N THR A 192 -7.09 4.02 -8.75
CA THR A 192 -6.57 3.56 -7.47
C THR A 192 -7.62 2.84 -6.63
N ALA A 193 -8.89 3.22 -6.74
CA ALA A 193 -10.00 2.63 -6.01
C ALA A 193 -11.36 3.15 -6.54
N LEU A 194 -12.45 2.57 -6.02
CA LEU A 194 -13.73 3.26 -6.00
C LEU A 194 -13.65 4.36 -4.92
N ILE A 195 -13.65 5.61 -5.37
CA ILE A 195 -13.47 6.78 -4.51
C ILE A 195 -14.81 7.25 -3.98
N GLU A 196 -14.99 7.11 -2.68
CA GLU A 196 -16.11 7.61 -1.91
C GLU A 196 -15.59 8.18 -0.59
N PHE A 197 -16.20 9.24 -0.09
CA PHE A 197 -15.82 9.87 1.17
C PHE A 197 -16.87 9.65 2.26
N ASP A 198 -16.43 9.58 3.50
CA ASP A 198 -17.31 9.60 4.66
C ASP A 198 -17.70 11.03 5.06
N SER A 199 -18.41 11.19 6.18
CA SER A 199 -18.92 12.48 6.65
C SER A 199 -17.83 13.45 7.11
N VAL A 200 -16.62 12.97 7.35
CA VAL A 200 -15.46 13.80 7.74
C VAL A 200 -14.46 14.01 6.61
N GLY A 201 -14.72 13.41 5.44
CA GLY A 201 -13.92 13.56 4.24
C GLY A 201 -12.84 12.49 4.07
N ASP A 202 -12.84 11.44 4.91
CA ASP A 202 -11.93 10.32 4.77
C ASP A 202 -12.40 9.34 3.69
N LEU A 203 -11.45 8.73 3.00
CA LEU A 203 -11.73 7.72 1.97
C LEU A 203 -12.34 6.46 2.60
N LYS A 204 -13.55 6.09 2.16
CA LYS A 204 -14.20 4.87 2.61
C LYS A 204 -13.44 3.63 2.10
N GLY A 205 -13.17 2.70 3.00
CA GLY A 205 -12.54 1.43 2.64
C GLY A 205 -11.11 1.57 2.12
N GLY A 206 -10.38 2.59 2.59
CA GLY A 206 -8.99 2.78 2.18
C GLY A 206 -8.10 1.58 2.53
N ALA A 207 -7.39 1.05 1.54
CA ALA A 207 -6.39 0.00 1.73
C ALA A 207 -5.02 0.61 2.01
N ILE A 208 -4.18 -0.11 2.76
CA ILE A 208 -2.78 0.23 3.00
C ILE A 208 -1.94 -1.00 2.70
N SER A 209 -1.03 -0.87 1.75
CA SER A 209 -0.07 -1.92 1.40
C SER A 209 1.23 -1.73 2.16
N ILE A 210 1.73 -2.82 2.72
CA ILE A 210 3.00 -2.87 3.45
C ILE A 210 4.08 -3.41 2.52
N TYR A 211 5.23 -2.78 2.57
CA TYR A 211 6.43 -3.17 1.83
C TYR A 211 7.61 -3.34 2.76
N GLN A 212 8.52 -4.21 2.37
CA GLN A 212 9.82 -4.40 3.02
C GLN A 212 10.93 -4.03 2.04
N TYR A 213 11.94 -3.33 2.54
CA TYR A 213 13.18 -3.13 1.79
C TYR A 213 14.01 -4.41 1.82
N LYS A 214 14.23 -5.01 0.66
CA LYS A 214 14.95 -6.28 0.53
C LYS A 214 15.72 -6.33 -0.78
N SER A 215 17.00 -6.64 -0.66
CA SER A 215 17.93 -6.75 -1.81
C SER A 215 17.90 -5.50 -2.71
N GLY A 216 17.82 -4.31 -2.11
CA GLY A 216 17.80 -3.04 -2.82
C GLY A 216 16.49 -2.73 -3.56
N LYS A 217 15.38 -3.37 -3.18
CA LYS A 217 14.05 -3.17 -3.77
C LYS A 217 12.99 -3.08 -2.67
N LEU A 218 11.84 -2.52 -3.04
CA LEU A 218 10.62 -2.62 -2.25
C LEU A 218 9.90 -3.92 -2.63
N GLU A 219 9.84 -4.86 -1.70
CA GLU A 219 9.07 -6.08 -1.84
C GLU A 219 7.71 -5.91 -1.15
N TYR A 220 6.64 -6.21 -1.87
CA TYR A 220 5.28 -6.23 -1.32
C TYR A 220 5.15 -7.33 -0.27
N VAL A 221 4.57 -7.01 0.88
CA VAL A 221 4.32 -7.95 1.98
C VAL A 221 2.86 -8.34 2.03
N GLU A 222 1.99 -7.36 2.27
CA GLU A 222 0.55 -7.57 2.36
C GLU A 222 -0.21 -6.25 2.21
N THR A 223 -1.51 -6.35 1.92
CA THR A 223 -2.45 -5.23 1.98
C THR A 223 -3.39 -5.41 3.16
N LEU A 224 -3.56 -4.36 3.96
CA LEU A 224 -4.42 -4.31 5.12
C LEU A 224 -5.51 -3.22 4.94
N GLY A 225 -6.70 -3.45 5.49
CA GLY A 225 -7.84 -2.59 5.23
C GLY A 225 -8.36 -2.77 3.81
N GLY A 226 -9.09 -1.79 3.31
CA GLY A 226 -9.73 -1.86 2.00
C GLY A 226 -11.19 -2.29 2.07
N SER A 227 -11.96 -2.02 1.02
CA SER A 227 -13.30 -2.57 0.90
C SER A 227 -13.22 -4.06 0.58
N ALA A 228 -14.14 -4.86 1.09
CA ALA A 228 -14.22 -6.29 0.78
C ALA A 228 -14.33 -6.55 -0.74
N VAL A 229 -14.93 -5.63 -1.48
CA VAL A 229 -15.08 -5.69 -2.93
C VAL A 229 -13.74 -5.47 -3.65
N ASP A 230 -12.92 -4.53 -3.19
CA ASP A 230 -11.63 -4.24 -3.82
C ASP A 230 -10.61 -5.37 -3.54
N LEU A 231 -10.61 -5.90 -2.33
CA LEU A 231 -9.79 -7.05 -1.95
C LEU A 231 -10.18 -8.29 -2.75
N ALA A 232 -11.47 -8.61 -2.83
CA ALA A 232 -11.96 -9.77 -3.60
C ALA A 232 -11.65 -9.65 -5.11
N LYS A 233 -11.73 -8.44 -5.69
CA LYS A 233 -11.32 -8.21 -7.10
C LYS A 233 -9.82 -8.42 -7.31
N ALA A 234 -9.01 -8.08 -6.32
CA ALA A 234 -7.56 -8.29 -6.39
C ALA A 234 -7.20 -9.77 -6.30
N ASP A 235 -7.81 -10.50 -5.37
CA ASP A 235 -7.60 -11.94 -5.19
C ASP A 235 -7.98 -12.72 -6.45
N VAL A 236 -9.11 -12.38 -7.08
CA VAL A 236 -9.53 -12.97 -8.37
C VAL A 236 -8.53 -12.66 -9.47
N LYS A 237 -8.03 -11.43 -9.55
CA LYS A 237 -7.04 -11.04 -10.57
C LYS A 237 -5.71 -11.78 -10.39
N GLU A 238 -5.26 -11.95 -9.15
CA GLU A 238 -4.04 -12.70 -8.82
C GLU A 238 -4.18 -14.17 -9.21
N ALA A 239 -5.29 -14.82 -8.83
CA ALA A 239 -5.59 -16.19 -9.22
C ALA A 239 -5.64 -16.39 -10.75
N VAL A 240 -6.23 -15.44 -11.48
CA VAL A 240 -6.24 -15.45 -12.95
C VAL A 240 -4.84 -15.29 -13.54
N ALA A 241 -3.99 -14.45 -12.95
CA ALA A 241 -2.61 -14.26 -13.40
C ALA A 241 -1.77 -15.51 -13.18
N GLU A 242 -1.86 -16.14 -12.00
CA GLU A 242 -1.17 -17.40 -11.67
C GLU A 242 -1.57 -18.54 -12.60
N VAL A 243 -2.87 -18.70 -12.90
CA VAL A 243 -3.37 -19.70 -13.84
C VAL A 243 -2.85 -19.45 -15.26
N LYS A 244 -2.76 -18.18 -15.68
CA LYS A 244 -2.22 -17.80 -16.97
C LYS A 244 -0.72 -18.10 -17.08
N GLU A 245 0.04 -17.82 -16.03
CA GLU A 245 1.47 -18.10 -15.96
C GLU A 245 1.74 -19.60 -15.94
N ALA A 246 0.99 -20.38 -15.16
CA ALA A 246 1.04 -21.83 -15.15
C ALA A 246 0.70 -22.43 -16.53
N ALA A 247 -0.34 -21.92 -17.21
CA ALA A 247 -0.69 -22.34 -18.55
C ALA A 247 0.39 -22.01 -19.59
N GLN A 248 1.08 -20.87 -19.45
CA GLN A 248 2.21 -20.52 -20.32
C GLN A 248 3.44 -21.41 -20.06
N ALA A 249 3.73 -21.72 -18.79
CA ALA A 249 4.82 -22.63 -18.42
C ALA A 249 4.57 -24.06 -18.97
N VAL A 250 3.34 -24.56 -18.88
CA VAL A 250 2.94 -25.86 -19.46
C VAL A 250 3.04 -25.84 -20.98
N ALA A 251 2.63 -24.75 -21.63
CA ALA A 251 2.75 -24.60 -23.08
C ALA A 251 4.22 -24.50 -23.54
N GLY A 252 5.07 -23.85 -22.74
CA GLY A 252 6.53 -23.78 -22.98
C GLY A 252 7.21 -25.13 -22.83
N ALA A 253 6.86 -25.90 -21.80
CA ALA A 253 7.34 -27.26 -21.60
C ALA A 253 6.91 -28.21 -22.74
N ALA A 254 5.69 -28.05 -23.27
CA ALA A 254 5.16 -28.84 -24.39
C ALA A 254 5.94 -28.62 -25.70
N THR A 255 6.46 -27.42 -25.92
CA THR A 255 7.30 -27.12 -27.11
C THR A 255 8.71 -27.71 -26.99
N ALA A 256 9.20 -27.99 -25.81
CA ALA A 256 10.53 -28.56 -25.57
C ALA A 256 10.61 -30.10 -25.73
N VAL A 257 9.49 -30.81 -25.57
CA VAL A 257 9.47 -32.28 -25.43
C VAL A 257 8.95 -33.04 -26.70
N GLY A 258 8.72 -32.41 -27.82
CA GLY A 258 8.39 -33.08 -29.09
C GLY A 258 6.92 -33.45 -29.27
N LYS A 259 6.58 -33.84 -30.49
CA LYS A 259 5.18 -33.95 -30.99
C LYS A 259 4.26 -34.94 -30.25
N GLU A 260 4.80 -35.95 -29.60
CA GLU A 260 3.99 -37.00 -28.92
C GLU A 260 3.50 -36.52 -27.54
N VAL A 261 4.28 -35.73 -26.82
CA VAL A 261 3.90 -35.16 -25.51
C VAL A 261 3.08 -33.87 -25.66
N ALA A 262 3.09 -33.26 -26.86
CA ALA A 262 2.32 -32.06 -27.16
C ALA A 262 0.79 -32.26 -27.10
N ALA A 263 0.30 -33.50 -27.32
CA ALA A 263 -1.13 -33.82 -27.20
C ALA A 263 -1.56 -33.87 -25.71
N GLU A 264 -0.81 -34.58 -24.88
CA GLU A 264 -1.08 -34.63 -23.42
C GLU A 264 -0.91 -33.27 -22.75
N ALA A 265 0.11 -32.50 -23.11
CA ALA A 265 0.30 -31.15 -22.57
C ALA A 265 -0.76 -30.14 -23.02
N LYS A 266 -1.33 -30.31 -24.23
CA LYS A 266 -2.51 -29.54 -24.66
C LYS A 266 -3.74 -29.87 -23.83
N ASP A 267 -3.93 -31.11 -23.47
CA ASP A 267 -5.05 -31.53 -22.63
C ASP A 267 -4.88 -31.04 -21.17
N VAL A 268 -3.65 -31.03 -20.64
CA VAL A 268 -3.32 -30.44 -19.33
C VAL A 268 -3.50 -28.93 -19.35
N ALA A 269 -3.05 -28.24 -20.40
CA ALA A 269 -3.24 -26.81 -20.56
C ALA A 269 -4.72 -26.44 -20.71
N LYS A 270 -5.51 -27.25 -21.40
CA LYS A 270 -6.96 -27.09 -21.53
C LYS A 270 -7.66 -27.31 -20.18
N SER A 271 -7.27 -28.37 -19.45
CA SER A 271 -7.79 -28.65 -18.12
C SER A 271 -7.43 -27.55 -17.10
N ALA A 272 -6.21 -27.02 -17.14
CA ALA A 272 -5.79 -25.88 -16.32
C ALA A 272 -6.55 -24.60 -16.67
N ALA A 273 -6.83 -24.37 -17.97
CA ALA A 273 -7.61 -23.22 -18.41
C ALA A 273 -9.11 -23.36 -18.04
N GLU A 274 -9.65 -24.57 -17.99
CA GLU A 274 -11.01 -24.83 -17.52
C GLU A 274 -11.11 -24.67 -16.00
N ALA A 275 -10.15 -25.19 -15.24
CA ALA A 275 -10.07 -24.99 -13.80
C ALA A 275 -9.92 -23.48 -13.42
N GLY A 276 -9.18 -22.73 -14.25
CA GLY A 276 -9.08 -21.28 -14.11
C GLY A 276 -10.40 -20.56 -14.37
N LYS A 277 -11.21 -21.01 -15.34
CA LYS A 277 -12.55 -20.46 -15.57
C LYS A 277 -13.50 -20.73 -14.41
N ASP A 278 -13.39 -21.89 -13.79
CA ASP A 278 -14.22 -22.24 -12.64
C ASP A 278 -13.80 -21.45 -11.38
N ALA A 279 -12.50 -21.22 -11.18
CA ALA A 279 -11.99 -20.35 -10.11
C ALA A 279 -12.43 -18.90 -10.32
N VAL A 280 -12.38 -18.37 -11.55
CA VAL A 280 -12.89 -17.04 -11.91
C VAL A 280 -14.39 -16.95 -11.68
N LYS A 281 -15.15 -17.98 -12.04
CA LYS A 281 -16.60 -18.02 -11.83
C LYS A 281 -16.95 -18.07 -10.34
N ALA A 282 -16.26 -18.90 -9.56
CA ALA A 282 -16.43 -18.96 -8.11
C ALA A 282 -16.04 -17.63 -7.42
N GLY A 283 -14.96 -16.99 -7.85
CA GLY A 283 -14.55 -15.67 -7.37
C GLY A 283 -15.56 -14.58 -7.74
N ALA A 284 -16.10 -14.59 -8.96
CA ALA A 284 -17.15 -13.65 -9.38
C ALA A 284 -18.45 -13.84 -8.59
N GLU A 285 -18.78 -15.06 -8.24
CA GLU A 285 -19.96 -15.39 -7.42
C GLU A 285 -19.75 -14.97 -5.96
N ALA A 286 -18.55 -15.14 -5.41
CA ALA A 286 -18.16 -14.63 -4.09
C ALA A 286 -18.23 -13.09 -4.02
N VAL A 287 -17.76 -12.39 -5.07
CA VAL A 287 -17.85 -10.93 -5.19
C VAL A 287 -19.32 -10.47 -5.25
N LYS A 288 -20.17 -11.19 -6.00
CA LYS A 288 -21.60 -10.90 -6.08
C LYS A 288 -22.29 -11.07 -4.72
N ASN A 289 -22.00 -12.17 -4.02
CA ASN A 289 -22.58 -12.45 -2.70
C ASN A 289 -22.11 -11.44 -1.65
N ALA A 290 -20.84 -11.01 -1.68
CA ALA A 290 -20.31 -9.96 -0.81
C ALA A 290 -20.99 -8.60 -1.09
N ALA A 291 -21.23 -8.26 -2.35
CA ALA A 291 -21.92 -7.05 -2.75
C ALA A 291 -23.40 -7.04 -2.31
N GLU A 292 -24.10 -8.20 -2.43
CA GLU A 292 -25.48 -8.37 -1.96
C GLU A 292 -25.57 -8.30 -0.43
N ALA A 293 -24.63 -8.91 0.29
CA ALA A 293 -24.56 -8.83 1.76
C ALA A 293 -24.33 -7.39 2.25
N THR A 294 -23.45 -6.65 1.54
CA THR A 294 -23.17 -5.24 1.86
C THR A 294 -24.41 -4.37 1.61
N LYS A 295 -25.13 -4.62 0.51
CA LYS A 295 -26.39 -3.93 0.19
C LYS A 295 -27.45 -4.20 1.26
N ALA A 296 -27.63 -5.45 1.67
CA ALA A 296 -28.58 -5.83 2.72
C ALA A 296 -28.24 -5.25 4.10
N ALA A 297 -26.94 -5.03 4.39
CA ALA A 297 -26.51 -4.38 5.63
C ALA A 297 -26.75 -2.86 5.61
N VAL A 298 -26.72 -2.23 4.46
CA VAL A 298 -27.02 -0.79 4.29
C VAL A 298 -28.52 -0.52 4.33
N GLU A 299 -29.36 -1.44 3.83
CA GLU A 299 -30.83 -1.30 3.83
C GLU A 299 -31.47 -1.56 5.23
N LYS A 300 -30.69 -2.10 6.20
CA LYS A 300 -31.13 -2.35 7.58
C LYS A 300 -30.75 -1.26 8.59
N LYS A 301 -30.12 -0.19 8.15
CA LYS A 301 -29.84 1.01 8.95
C LYS A 301 -30.69 2.20 8.47
#